data_4182595dce8d2e25cc3c8bbb7f48da72
#
_entry.id   4182595dce8d2e25cc3c8bbb7f48da72
#
_cell.length_a   1.000
_cell.length_b   1.000
_cell.length_c   1.000
_cell.angle_alpha   90.00
_cell.angle_beta   90.00
_cell.angle_gamma   90.00
#
_symmetry.space_group_name_H-M   'P 1'
#
loop_
_entity.id
_entity.type
_entity.pdbx_description
1 polymer ?
#
loop_
_entity_poly.entity_id
_entity_poly.type
_entity_poly.pdbx_seq_one_letter_code
_entity_poly.pdbx_strand_id
1 'polypeptide(L)'
;MGARIAASLALTWPEKVATLILGGLGYGMIDGVGDWDPIAAALTADDPATVEHSRGKMFRAFADQTRSDRRALAACIETSRALISEDDVAAITAPTLIGVGTRDDIAGSGQRLAALMPDAEAFDIEGRDHMLSVGDRSWKAKVLAFLEDHPIS
;
A
#
# COMPACT_ATOMS: atom_id res chain seq x y z
N MET A 1 0.87 3.86 -2.21
CA MET A 1 1.59 5.12 -1.87
C MET A 1 1.64 5.33 -0.36
N GLY A 2 0.54 5.53 0.34
CA GLY A 2 0.52 5.82 1.78
C GLY A 2 1.35 4.86 2.65
N ALA A 3 1.27 3.56 2.41
CA ALA A 3 2.05 2.56 3.14
C ALA A 3 3.58 2.80 3.03
N ARG A 4 4.06 3.18 1.85
CA ARG A 4 5.49 3.49 1.63
C ARG A 4 5.92 4.76 2.36
N ILE A 5 5.08 5.79 2.35
CA ILE A 5 5.32 7.03 3.11
C ILE A 5 5.36 6.73 4.61
N ALA A 6 4.42 5.93 5.13
CA ALA A 6 4.36 5.57 6.54
C ALA A 6 5.59 4.74 6.97
N ALA A 7 6.05 3.79 6.16
CA ALA A 7 7.28 3.05 6.41
C ALA A 7 8.51 3.95 6.42
N SER A 8 8.62 4.89 5.45
CA SER A 8 9.71 5.88 5.43
C SER A 8 9.69 6.79 6.66
N LEU A 9 8.50 7.15 7.16
CA LEU A 9 8.36 7.92 8.39
C LEU A 9 8.88 7.14 9.60
N ALA A 10 8.51 5.85 9.71
CA ALA A 10 8.96 4.98 10.80
C ALA A 10 10.49 4.78 10.79
N LEU A 11 11.11 4.77 9.60
CA LEU A 11 12.56 4.71 9.46
C LEU A 11 13.26 6.02 9.85
N THR A 12 12.67 7.16 9.46
CA THR A 12 13.31 8.47 9.64
C THR A 12 13.12 9.03 11.05
N TRP A 13 11.95 8.78 11.66
CA TRP A 13 11.58 9.27 13.01
C TRP A 13 10.88 8.16 13.80
N PRO A 14 11.61 7.08 14.16
CA PRO A 14 11.01 5.93 14.86
C PRO A 14 10.34 6.33 16.17
N GLU A 15 10.86 7.35 16.85
CA GLU A 15 10.29 7.86 18.11
C GLU A 15 8.90 8.54 17.95
N LYS A 16 8.48 8.82 16.72
CA LYS A 16 7.16 9.43 16.43
C LYS A 16 6.12 8.41 15.98
N VAL A 17 6.51 7.15 15.82
CA VAL A 17 5.65 6.09 15.32
C VAL A 17 5.45 5.05 16.41
N ALA A 18 4.32 5.13 17.11
CA ALA A 18 3.97 4.17 18.16
C ALA A 18 3.57 2.80 17.58
N THR A 19 2.80 2.82 16.47
CA THR A 19 2.38 1.62 15.73
C THR A 19 2.34 1.94 14.23
N LEU A 20 2.52 0.93 13.38
CA LEU A 20 2.52 1.09 11.92
C LEU A 20 1.46 0.17 11.29
N ILE A 21 0.58 0.74 10.46
CA ILE A 21 -0.43 -0.03 9.73
C ILE A 21 -0.21 0.15 8.24
N LEU A 22 0.14 -0.93 7.55
CA LEU A 22 0.44 -0.96 6.14
C LEU A 22 -0.68 -1.70 5.39
N GLY A 23 -1.55 -0.96 4.72
CA GLY A 23 -2.62 -1.52 3.91
C GLY A 23 -2.28 -1.51 2.41
N GLY A 24 -2.50 -2.65 1.73
CA GLY A 24 -2.35 -2.76 0.28
C GLY A 24 -0.92 -2.64 -0.25
N LEU A 25 0.08 -2.90 0.58
CA LEU A 25 1.47 -3.00 0.15
C LEU A 25 2.21 -4.01 1.05
N GLY A 26 2.61 -5.12 0.45
CA GLY A 26 3.43 -6.14 1.05
C GLY A 26 4.87 -6.07 0.53
N TYR A 27 5.42 -7.21 0.11
CA TYR A 27 6.79 -7.31 -0.36
C TYR A 27 7.10 -6.48 -1.62
N GLY A 28 6.06 -6.03 -2.36
CA GLY A 28 6.21 -5.03 -3.42
C GLY A 28 6.80 -3.68 -2.95
N MET A 29 6.95 -3.48 -1.64
CA MET A 29 7.70 -2.37 -1.07
C MET A 29 9.20 -2.47 -1.40
N ILE A 30 9.71 -3.68 -1.53
CA ILE A 30 11.14 -4.02 -1.74
C ILE A 30 11.43 -4.30 -3.22
N ASP A 31 10.71 -5.23 -3.84
CA ASP A 31 10.98 -5.65 -5.22
C ASP A 31 10.20 -4.87 -6.29
N GLY A 32 9.34 -3.94 -5.86
CA GLY A 32 8.50 -3.15 -6.73
C GLY A 32 7.17 -3.81 -7.05
N VAL A 33 6.30 -3.08 -7.72
CA VAL A 33 4.92 -3.48 -8.01
C VAL A 33 4.60 -3.42 -9.51
N GLY A 34 5.62 -3.52 -10.35
CA GLY A 34 5.51 -3.54 -11.81
C GLY A 34 5.63 -2.18 -12.49
N ASP A 35 5.22 -2.13 -13.75
CA ASP A 35 5.32 -0.92 -14.58
C ASP A 35 4.18 0.05 -14.27
N TRP A 36 4.53 1.24 -13.79
CA TRP A 36 3.59 2.30 -13.44
C TRP A 36 3.40 3.34 -14.54
N ASP A 37 4.27 3.38 -15.57
CA ASP A 37 4.19 4.38 -16.66
C ASP A 37 2.86 4.31 -17.40
N PRO A 38 2.33 3.14 -17.79
CA PRO A 38 1.02 3.05 -18.41
C PRO A 38 -0.13 3.50 -17.51
N ILE A 39 0.02 3.38 -16.19
CA ILE A 39 -0.99 3.83 -15.22
C ILE A 39 -0.97 5.35 -15.11
N ALA A 40 0.20 5.97 -15.01
CA ALA A 40 0.35 7.42 -15.00
C ALA A 40 -0.19 8.05 -16.31
N ALA A 41 0.14 7.45 -17.45
CA ALA A 41 -0.39 7.86 -18.76
C ALA A 41 -1.92 7.75 -18.83
N ALA A 42 -2.50 6.67 -18.31
CA ALA A 42 -3.95 6.48 -18.28
C ALA A 42 -4.67 7.53 -17.40
N LEU A 43 -4.07 7.91 -16.27
CA LEU A 43 -4.61 8.94 -15.39
C LEU A 43 -4.64 10.31 -16.05
N THR A 44 -3.64 10.63 -16.89
CA THR A 44 -3.51 11.94 -17.54
C THR A 44 -4.13 12.00 -18.95
N ALA A 45 -4.55 10.86 -19.52
CA ALA A 45 -5.21 10.82 -20.82
C ALA A 45 -6.46 11.72 -20.86
N ASP A 46 -6.62 12.51 -21.92
CA ASP A 46 -7.79 13.39 -22.10
C ASP A 46 -9.07 12.56 -22.28
N ASP A 47 -9.01 11.54 -23.14
CA ASP A 47 -10.12 10.62 -23.40
C ASP A 47 -9.86 9.24 -22.75
N PRO A 48 -10.69 8.80 -21.80
CA PRO A 48 -10.55 7.48 -21.17
C PRO A 48 -10.73 6.32 -22.14
N ALA A 49 -11.40 6.54 -23.28
CA ALA A 49 -11.58 5.50 -24.30
C ALA A 49 -10.28 5.12 -25.02
N THR A 50 -9.28 6.00 -25.02
CA THR A 50 -7.96 5.76 -25.63
C THR A 50 -7.02 4.92 -24.75
N VAL A 51 -7.37 4.70 -23.49
CA VAL A 51 -6.57 3.90 -22.56
C VAL A 51 -6.72 2.42 -22.90
N GLU A 52 -5.64 1.76 -23.32
CA GLU A 52 -5.66 0.33 -23.64
C GLU A 52 -5.21 -0.56 -22.48
N HIS A 53 -4.27 -0.08 -21.65
CA HIS A 53 -3.67 -0.85 -20.57
C HIS A 53 -4.69 -1.17 -19.47
N SER A 54 -4.89 -2.46 -19.13
CA SER A 54 -5.95 -2.93 -18.22
C SER A 54 -5.88 -2.32 -16.81
N ARG A 55 -4.70 -2.31 -16.20
CA ARG A 55 -4.50 -1.64 -14.89
C ARG A 55 -4.68 -0.13 -14.99
N GLY A 56 -4.24 0.48 -16.11
CA GLY A 56 -4.47 1.90 -16.37
C GLY A 56 -5.96 2.24 -16.39
N LYS A 57 -6.79 1.43 -17.08
CA LYS A 57 -8.26 1.57 -17.06
C LYS A 57 -8.82 1.49 -15.65
N MET A 58 -8.38 0.52 -14.86
CA MET A 58 -8.85 0.31 -13.51
C MET A 58 -8.52 1.51 -12.59
N PHE A 59 -7.28 1.98 -12.61
CA PHE A 59 -6.85 3.16 -11.82
C PHE A 59 -7.55 4.44 -12.28
N ARG A 60 -7.76 4.60 -13.59
CA ARG A 60 -8.48 5.73 -14.14
C ARG A 60 -9.95 5.73 -13.69
N ALA A 61 -10.64 4.58 -13.82
CA ALA A 61 -12.03 4.44 -13.39
C ALA A 61 -12.18 4.70 -11.88
N PHE A 62 -11.26 4.19 -11.06
CA PHE A 62 -11.22 4.46 -9.62
C PHE A 62 -11.05 5.94 -9.32
N ALA A 63 -10.10 6.61 -9.97
CA ALA A 63 -9.86 8.05 -9.79
C ALA A 63 -11.08 8.89 -10.17
N ASP A 64 -11.75 8.56 -11.29
CA ASP A 64 -12.95 9.25 -11.75
C ASP A 64 -14.13 9.01 -10.78
N GLN A 65 -14.32 7.78 -10.29
CA GLN A 65 -15.37 7.42 -9.33
C GLN A 65 -15.20 8.13 -7.99
N THR A 66 -13.96 8.24 -7.51
CA THR A 66 -13.64 8.92 -6.25
C THR A 66 -13.48 10.43 -6.38
N ARG A 67 -13.59 10.96 -7.60
CA ARG A 67 -13.34 12.37 -7.92
C ARG A 67 -11.95 12.85 -7.49
N SER A 68 -10.98 11.97 -7.53
CA SER A 68 -9.59 12.29 -7.19
C SER A 68 -8.93 13.14 -8.29
N ASP A 69 -7.99 13.98 -7.89
CA ASP A 69 -7.17 14.73 -8.85
C ASP A 69 -6.21 13.75 -9.57
N ARG A 70 -6.50 13.47 -10.83
CA ARG A 70 -5.78 12.53 -11.67
C ARG A 70 -4.33 12.95 -11.94
N ARG A 71 -4.09 14.26 -12.07
CA ARG A 71 -2.72 14.80 -12.27
C ARG A 71 -1.89 14.64 -11.00
N ALA A 72 -2.47 14.91 -9.84
CA ALA A 72 -1.82 14.67 -8.57
C ALA A 72 -1.52 13.18 -8.35
N LEU A 73 -2.45 12.28 -8.70
CA LEU A 73 -2.23 10.83 -8.62
C LEU A 73 -1.11 10.37 -9.57
N ALA A 74 -1.08 10.87 -10.81
CA ALA A 74 -0.02 10.55 -11.77
C ALA A 74 1.35 11.03 -11.25
N ALA A 75 1.46 12.28 -10.79
CA ALA A 75 2.69 12.82 -10.20
C ALA A 75 3.15 11.99 -8.97
N CYS A 76 2.22 11.58 -8.12
CA CYS A 76 2.52 10.69 -7.00
C CYS A 76 3.06 9.33 -7.46
N ILE A 77 2.47 8.74 -8.50
CA ILE A 77 2.94 7.47 -9.07
C ILE A 77 4.34 7.63 -9.64
N GLU A 78 4.63 8.71 -10.36
CA GLU A 78 5.94 8.98 -10.96
C GLU A 78 7.03 9.22 -9.94
N THR A 79 6.71 9.81 -8.79
CA THR A 79 7.68 10.21 -7.76
C THR A 79 7.83 9.21 -6.60
N SER A 80 6.84 8.33 -6.36
CA SER A 80 6.83 7.41 -5.21
C SER A 80 7.37 6.01 -5.55
N ARG A 81 8.40 5.91 -6.39
CA ARG A 81 8.94 4.62 -6.88
C ARG A 81 10.15 4.14 -6.08
N ALA A 82 10.66 4.93 -5.14
CA ALA A 82 11.81 4.52 -4.34
C ALA A 82 11.49 3.23 -3.59
N LEU A 83 12.31 2.21 -3.80
CA LEU A 83 12.23 0.95 -3.09
C LEU A 83 12.85 1.11 -1.70
N ILE A 84 12.35 0.35 -0.74
CA ILE A 84 12.93 0.26 0.60
C ILE A 84 13.68 -1.07 0.65
N SER A 85 14.90 -1.09 1.15
CA SER A 85 15.71 -2.30 1.23
C SER A 85 15.18 -3.27 2.30
N GLU A 86 15.55 -4.55 2.23
CA GLU A 86 15.24 -5.53 3.28
C GLU A 86 15.83 -5.11 4.63
N ASP A 87 17.05 -4.58 4.63
CA ASP A 87 17.73 -4.10 5.84
C ASP A 87 16.99 -2.90 6.47
N ASP A 88 16.50 -1.97 5.65
CA ASP A 88 15.69 -0.86 6.14
C ASP A 88 14.36 -1.37 6.72
N VAL A 89 13.68 -2.31 6.04
CA VAL A 89 12.45 -2.90 6.55
C VAL A 89 12.70 -3.60 7.89
N ALA A 90 13.80 -4.35 8.01
CA ALA A 90 14.20 -5.02 9.25
C ALA A 90 14.54 -4.04 10.39
N ALA A 91 14.89 -2.80 10.06
CA ALA A 91 15.18 -1.75 11.04
C ALA A 91 13.91 -1.07 11.61
N ILE A 92 12.73 -1.31 11.04
CA ILE A 92 11.46 -0.81 11.59
C ILE A 92 11.10 -1.61 12.83
N THR A 93 11.18 -0.98 14.00
CA THR A 93 10.93 -1.60 15.31
C THR A 93 9.51 -1.35 15.86
N ALA A 94 8.76 -0.43 15.26
CA ALA A 94 7.38 -0.17 15.66
C ALA A 94 6.51 -1.41 15.41
N PRO A 95 5.64 -1.82 16.36
CA PRO A 95 4.65 -2.87 16.11
C PRO A 95 3.89 -2.60 14.81
N THR A 96 3.90 -3.57 13.88
CA THR A 96 3.41 -3.35 12.52
C THR A 96 2.34 -4.36 12.12
N LEU A 97 1.22 -3.86 11.61
CA LEU A 97 0.18 -4.67 10.99
C LEU A 97 0.20 -4.47 9.47
N ILE A 98 0.30 -5.56 8.70
CA ILE A 98 0.32 -5.54 7.24
C ILE A 98 -0.92 -6.24 6.70
N GLY A 99 -1.79 -5.49 5.99
CA GLY A 99 -3.01 -6.04 5.38
C GLY A 99 -2.93 -6.09 3.85
N VAL A 100 -3.07 -7.28 3.27
CA VAL A 100 -3.06 -7.48 1.82
C VAL A 100 -4.22 -8.40 1.41
N GLY A 101 -4.91 -8.06 0.34
CA GLY A 101 -5.98 -8.88 -0.21
C GLY A 101 -5.43 -10.19 -0.82
N THR A 102 -6.13 -11.31 -0.61
CA THR A 102 -5.69 -12.62 -1.17
C THR A 102 -5.76 -12.68 -2.70
N ARG A 103 -6.42 -11.70 -3.33
CA ARG A 103 -6.49 -11.52 -4.80
C ARG A 103 -5.76 -10.26 -5.26
N ASP A 104 -4.96 -9.63 -4.38
CA ASP A 104 -4.18 -8.45 -4.72
C ASP A 104 -2.93 -8.88 -5.50
N ASP A 105 -2.90 -8.56 -6.79
CA ASP A 105 -1.79 -8.85 -7.71
C ASP A 105 -0.78 -7.70 -7.82
N ILE A 106 -0.93 -6.67 -6.98
CA ILE A 106 -0.11 -5.45 -6.99
C ILE A 106 0.80 -5.38 -5.75
N ALA A 107 0.24 -5.65 -4.56
CA ALA A 107 0.91 -5.39 -3.29
C ALA A 107 2.14 -6.27 -3.02
N GLY A 108 2.20 -7.46 -3.62
CA GLY A 108 3.12 -8.51 -3.19
C GLY A 108 2.73 -9.12 -1.83
N SER A 109 3.50 -10.08 -1.36
CA SER A 109 3.17 -10.85 -0.15
C SER A 109 3.31 -10.04 1.13
N GLY A 110 2.23 -9.90 1.90
CA GLY A 110 2.25 -9.33 3.25
C GLY A 110 3.03 -10.20 4.23
N GLN A 111 2.91 -11.53 4.11
CA GLN A 111 3.60 -12.51 4.95
C GLN A 111 5.13 -12.44 4.80
N ARG A 112 5.62 -12.30 3.54
CA ARG A 112 7.05 -12.14 3.29
C ARG A 112 7.58 -10.84 3.86
N LEU A 113 6.82 -9.75 3.77
CA LEU A 113 7.22 -8.46 4.35
C LEU A 113 7.27 -8.54 5.88
N ALA A 114 6.23 -9.10 6.51
CA ALA A 114 6.17 -9.27 7.97
C ALA A 114 7.34 -10.12 8.50
N ALA A 115 7.75 -11.14 7.77
CA ALA A 115 8.85 -12.02 8.17
C ALA A 115 10.22 -11.31 8.27
N LEU A 116 10.38 -10.14 7.66
CA LEU A 116 11.61 -9.33 7.76
C LEU A 116 11.63 -8.42 8.98
N MET A 117 10.48 -8.12 9.57
CA MET A 117 10.35 -7.13 10.62
C MET A 117 10.38 -7.80 12.00
N PRO A 118 11.00 -7.19 13.02
CA PRO A 118 11.13 -7.79 14.36
C PRO A 118 9.80 -7.94 15.10
N ASP A 119 8.84 -7.07 14.83
CA ASP A 119 7.52 -7.05 15.48
C ASP A 119 6.44 -6.71 14.45
N ALA A 120 6.07 -7.70 13.64
CA ALA A 120 5.04 -7.51 12.61
C ALA A 120 4.16 -8.73 12.45
N GLU A 121 2.88 -8.48 12.15
CA GLU A 121 1.94 -9.50 11.72
C GLU A 121 1.34 -9.15 10.36
N ALA A 122 1.08 -10.17 9.57
CA ALA A 122 0.37 -10.03 8.30
C ALA A 122 -1.06 -10.56 8.43
N PHE A 123 -2.00 -9.84 7.81
CA PHE A 123 -3.40 -10.20 7.74
C PHE A 123 -3.86 -10.32 6.29
N ASP A 124 -4.28 -11.51 5.91
CA ASP A 124 -4.83 -11.79 4.59
C ASP A 124 -6.30 -11.37 4.54
N ILE A 125 -6.64 -10.40 3.69
CA ILE A 125 -8.00 -9.91 3.49
C ILE A 125 -8.67 -10.79 2.44
N GLU A 126 -9.42 -11.77 2.91
CA GLU A 126 -9.93 -12.87 2.09
C GLU A 126 -10.83 -12.43 0.93
N GLY A 127 -10.50 -12.90 -0.28
CA GLY A 127 -11.26 -12.67 -1.50
C GLY A 127 -11.17 -11.24 -2.05
N ARG A 128 -10.33 -10.36 -1.48
CA ARG A 128 -10.20 -8.96 -1.90
C ARG A 128 -9.01 -8.74 -2.81
N ASP A 129 -9.23 -7.88 -3.81
CA ASP A 129 -8.19 -7.30 -4.65
C ASP A 129 -7.66 -5.99 -4.04
N HIS A 130 -6.75 -5.33 -4.74
CA HIS A 130 -6.12 -4.08 -4.30
C HIS A 130 -7.13 -2.97 -3.99
N MET A 131 -8.18 -2.83 -4.78
CA MET A 131 -9.15 -1.74 -4.65
C MET A 131 -10.20 -2.02 -3.56
N LEU A 132 -10.61 -3.28 -3.41
CA LEU A 132 -11.68 -3.66 -2.49
C LEU A 132 -11.19 -3.88 -1.05
N SER A 133 -9.88 -4.04 -0.85
CA SER A 133 -9.28 -4.27 0.48
C SER A 133 -9.52 -3.10 1.45
N VAL A 134 -9.45 -1.86 0.97
CA VAL A 134 -9.54 -0.63 1.80
C VAL A 134 -10.84 -0.56 2.61
N GLY A 135 -11.96 -0.96 2.00
CA GLY A 135 -13.29 -0.89 2.60
C GLY A 135 -13.70 -2.13 3.40
N ASP A 136 -12.89 -3.18 3.41
CA ASP A 136 -13.28 -4.47 3.97
C ASP A 136 -13.51 -4.42 5.49
N ARG A 137 -14.58 -5.11 5.92
CA ARG A 137 -14.99 -5.11 7.35
C ARG A 137 -14.02 -5.89 8.22
N SER A 138 -13.49 -7.02 7.71
CA SER A 138 -12.54 -7.84 8.46
C SER A 138 -11.22 -7.11 8.67
N TRP A 139 -10.74 -6.39 7.63
CA TRP A 139 -9.58 -5.54 7.73
C TRP A 139 -9.76 -4.43 8.78
N LYS A 140 -10.88 -3.71 8.74
CA LYS A 140 -11.17 -2.67 9.74
C LYS A 140 -11.24 -3.22 11.17
N ALA A 141 -11.86 -4.37 11.35
CA ALA A 141 -11.92 -5.02 12.67
C ALA A 141 -10.53 -5.43 13.15
N LYS A 142 -9.67 -5.99 12.26
CA LYS A 142 -8.30 -6.35 12.60
C LYS A 142 -7.45 -5.13 12.98
N VAL A 143 -7.60 -4.02 12.25
CA VAL A 143 -6.92 -2.75 12.60
C VAL A 143 -7.32 -2.26 13.98
N LEU A 144 -8.62 -2.28 14.31
CA LEU A 144 -9.10 -1.84 15.64
C LEU A 144 -8.54 -2.74 16.75
N ALA A 145 -8.60 -4.05 16.59
CA ALA A 145 -8.04 -5.00 17.56
C ALA A 145 -6.53 -4.78 17.73
N PHE A 146 -5.79 -4.61 16.63
CA PHE A 146 -4.35 -4.33 16.70
C PHE A 146 -4.03 -3.05 17.48
N LEU A 147 -4.81 -1.99 17.31
CA LEU A 147 -4.62 -0.74 18.04
C LEU A 147 -5.01 -0.86 19.53
N GLU A 148 -5.98 -1.71 19.86
CA GLU A 148 -6.33 -2.02 21.26
C GLU A 148 -5.22 -2.79 21.97
N ASP A 149 -4.54 -3.71 21.26
CA ASP A 149 -3.41 -4.47 21.78
C ASP A 149 -2.12 -3.63 21.92
N HIS A 150 -2.02 -2.51 21.20
CA HIS A 150 -0.86 -1.61 21.19
C HIS A 150 -1.27 -0.17 21.55
N PRO A 151 -1.71 0.10 22.78
CA PRO A 151 -2.16 1.43 23.18
C PRO A 151 -1.00 2.43 23.18
N ILE A 152 -1.30 3.66 22.75
CA ILE A 152 -0.35 4.78 22.84
C ILE A 152 -0.26 5.19 24.31
N SER A 153 0.92 5.05 24.91
CA SER A 153 1.21 5.47 26.28
C SER A 153 1.55 6.97 26.37
#